data_d95aca08cf8602a2bcbfbb786ee03a05
#
_entry.id   d95aca08cf8602a2bcbfbb786ee03a05
#
_cell.length_a   1.000
_cell.length_b   1.000
_cell.length_c   1.000
_cell.angle_alpha   90.00
_cell.angle_beta   90.00
_cell.angle_gamma   90.00
#
_symmetry.space_group_name_H-M   'P 1'
#
loop_
_entity.id
_entity.type
_entity.pdbx_description
1 polymer ?
#
loop_
_entity_poly.entity_id
_entity_poly.type
_entity_poly.pdbx_seq_one_letter_code
_entity_poly.pdbx_strand_id
1 'polypeptide(L)'
;MIIFKSINKLNKEVNFKASIGFVPTMGSLHKGHISLVRNCQKTCDKTLVSIFVNPSQFNRKIDYKSYPRTLDKDIKMLRKLKVDYVLVPTTKEIYSRNTPRKISINKKYKVLCGKYRPGHFEGVLAVINKFLKDLKVKKIFLGEKDFQQYFLIKNFIKKRFKTKVVLCKTIRINGSLPYSSRNKLLDNKSIIKAQKFTRKIIDVFNLSLIHI
;
A
#
# COMPACT_ATOMS: atom_id res chain seq x y z
N MET A 1 3.84 -20.54 -3.34
CA MET A 1 4.25 -19.12 -3.45
C MET A 1 5.46 -19.03 -4.37
N ILE A 2 5.32 -18.34 -5.48
CA ILE A 2 6.39 -18.05 -6.44
C ILE A 2 6.85 -16.60 -6.24
N ILE A 3 8.18 -16.38 -6.25
CA ILE A 3 8.76 -15.03 -6.06
C ILE A 3 9.36 -14.57 -7.37
N PHE A 4 8.89 -13.42 -7.86
CA PHE A 4 9.38 -12.79 -9.08
C PHE A 4 10.19 -11.54 -8.75
N LYS A 5 11.36 -11.40 -9.37
CA LYS A 5 12.16 -10.17 -9.32
C LYS A 5 11.94 -9.29 -10.57
N SER A 6 11.15 -9.79 -11.53
CA SER A 6 10.87 -9.13 -12.81
C SER A 6 9.40 -9.26 -13.18
N ILE A 7 8.80 -8.14 -13.63
CA ILE A 7 7.42 -8.09 -14.15
C ILE A 7 7.31 -8.92 -15.44
N ASN A 8 8.32 -8.86 -16.30
CA ASN A 8 8.33 -9.63 -17.54
C ASN A 8 8.30 -11.14 -17.27
N LYS A 9 9.09 -11.61 -16.29
CA LYS A 9 9.08 -13.03 -15.89
C LYS A 9 7.72 -13.42 -15.29
N LEU A 10 7.16 -12.57 -14.41
CA LEU A 10 5.83 -12.78 -13.85
C LEU A 10 4.77 -12.90 -14.97
N ASN A 11 4.79 -12.00 -15.95
CA ASN A 11 3.81 -12.01 -17.04
C ASN A 11 3.91 -13.23 -17.96
N LYS A 12 5.08 -13.86 -18.07
CA LYS A 12 5.28 -15.09 -18.84
C LYS A 12 4.79 -16.33 -18.11
N GLU A 13 4.92 -16.38 -16.78
CA GLU A 13 4.65 -17.59 -15.99
C GLU A 13 3.26 -17.59 -15.33
N VAL A 14 2.63 -16.42 -15.15
CA VAL A 14 1.36 -16.31 -14.45
C VAL A 14 0.19 -16.41 -15.41
N ASN A 15 -0.74 -17.33 -15.12
CA ASN A 15 -1.99 -17.44 -15.85
C ASN A 15 -2.99 -16.37 -15.41
N PHE A 16 -3.14 -15.31 -16.21
CA PHE A 16 -4.08 -14.21 -15.96
C PHE A 16 -5.54 -14.49 -16.34
N LYS A 17 -5.89 -15.73 -16.75
CA LYS A 17 -7.30 -16.14 -16.91
C LYS A 17 -7.99 -16.18 -15.52
N ALA A 18 -7.26 -16.60 -14.50
CA ALA A 18 -7.73 -16.55 -13.12
C ALA A 18 -7.91 -15.09 -12.64
N SER A 19 -8.82 -14.89 -11.70
CA SER A 19 -9.02 -13.58 -11.05
C SER A 19 -7.87 -13.30 -10.09
N ILE A 20 -6.93 -12.42 -10.50
CA ILE A 20 -5.79 -12.04 -9.67
C ILE A 20 -6.10 -10.76 -8.92
N GLY A 21 -6.00 -10.82 -7.57
CA GLY A 21 -6.02 -9.65 -6.71
C GLY A 21 -4.60 -9.16 -6.39
N PHE A 22 -4.43 -7.85 -6.34
CA PHE A 22 -3.14 -7.20 -6.12
C PHE A 22 -3.10 -6.43 -4.81
N VAL A 23 -2.08 -6.67 -4.00
CA VAL A 23 -1.81 -5.98 -2.73
C VAL A 23 -0.45 -5.28 -2.85
N PRO A 24 -0.41 -3.99 -3.25
CA PRO A 24 0.85 -3.24 -3.29
C PRO A 24 1.33 -2.90 -1.89
N THR A 25 2.59 -3.21 -1.59
CA THR A 25 3.24 -2.87 -0.31
C THR A 25 4.65 -2.33 -0.51
N MET A 26 5.16 -1.65 0.51
CA MET A 26 6.57 -1.26 0.59
C MET A 26 7.38 -2.19 1.50
N GLY A 27 6.86 -3.37 1.84
CA GLY A 27 7.48 -4.28 2.80
C GLY A 27 7.30 -3.84 4.25
N SER A 28 8.10 -4.42 5.15
CA SER A 28 7.95 -4.27 6.60
C SER A 28 6.53 -4.58 7.05
N LEU A 29 6.05 -5.76 6.64
CA LEU A 29 4.66 -6.18 6.76
C LEU A 29 4.21 -6.25 8.23
N HIS A 30 2.93 -5.98 8.44
CA HIS A 30 2.26 -5.97 9.75
C HIS A 30 0.79 -6.41 9.63
N LYS A 31 0.07 -6.51 10.74
CA LYS A 31 -1.33 -7.00 10.78
C LYS A 31 -2.26 -6.26 9.80
N GLY A 32 -2.04 -4.96 9.54
CA GLY A 32 -2.77 -4.22 8.52
C GLY A 32 -2.57 -4.80 7.11
N HIS A 33 -1.34 -5.10 6.70
CA HIS A 33 -1.05 -5.74 5.40
C HIS A 33 -1.62 -7.17 5.34
N ILE A 34 -1.55 -7.94 6.45
CA ILE A 34 -2.15 -9.28 6.54
C ILE A 34 -3.66 -9.21 6.25
N SER A 35 -4.34 -8.20 6.77
CA SER A 35 -5.77 -7.99 6.51
C SER A 35 -6.05 -7.76 5.03
N LEU A 36 -5.22 -6.96 4.32
CA LEU A 36 -5.36 -6.76 2.88
C LEU A 36 -5.21 -8.08 2.11
N VAL A 37 -4.17 -8.87 2.44
CA VAL A 37 -3.92 -10.18 1.83
C VAL A 37 -5.11 -11.12 2.05
N ARG A 38 -5.63 -11.23 3.27
CA ARG A 38 -6.80 -12.07 3.57
C ARG A 38 -8.06 -11.63 2.83
N ASN A 39 -8.31 -10.32 2.71
CA ASN A 39 -9.43 -9.81 1.92
C ASN A 39 -9.25 -10.12 0.43
N CYS A 40 -8.03 -10.08 -0.08
CA CYS A 40 -7.70 -10.49 -1.44
C CYS A 40 -8.02 -11.97 -1.66
N GLN A 41 -7.52 -12.85 -0.80
CA GLN A 41 -7.75 -14.30 -0.84
C GLN A 41 -9.22 -14.71 -0.78
N LYS A 42 -10.05 -13.94 -0.06
CA LYS A 42 -11.50 -14.21 0.02
C LYS A 42 -12.27 -13.88 -1.26
N THR A 43 -11.72 -13.05 -2.13
CA THR A 43 -12.48 -12.45 -3.24
C THR A 43 -11.81 -12.57 -4.59
N CYS A 44 -10.65 -13.22 -4.65
CA CYS A 44 -9.88 -13.48 -5.87
C CYS A 44 -9.31 -14.90 -5.82
N ASP A 45 -9.14 -15.53 -7.00
CA ASP A 45 -8.61 -16.90 -7.11
C ASP A 45 -7.14 -16.97 -6.75
N LYS A 46 -6.39 -15.90 -7.08
CA LYS A 46 -4.96 -15.77 -6.85
C LYS A 46 -4.61 -14.42 -6.24
N THR A 47 -3.62 -14.42 -5.37
CA THR A 47 -3.13 -13.24 -4.67
C THR A 47 -1.71 -12.92 -5.12
N LEU A 48 -1.52 -11.70 -5.61
CA LEU A 48 -0.21 -11.11 -5.93
C LEU A 48 0.09 -10.00 -4.92
N VAL A 49 1.23 -10.09 -4.24
CA VAL A 49 1.74 -9.04 -3.34
C VAL A 49 3.00 -8.44 -3.93
N SER A 50 3.11 -7.11 -4.03
CA SER A 50 4.41 -6.49 -4.31
C SER A 50 5.10 -6.01 -3.05
N ILE A 51 6.43 -6.12 -3.03
CA ILE A 51 7.30 -5.53 -2.00
C ILE A 51 8.27 -4.58 -2.73
N PHE A 52 7.96 -3.29 -2.72
CA PHE A 52 8.78 -2.27 -3.39
C PHE A 52 8.80 -0.96 -2.61
N VAL A 53 9.94 -0.63 -2.02
CA VAL A 53 10.14 0.67 -1.35
C VAL A 53 10.35 1.73 -2.43
N ASN A 54 9.25 2.39 -2.82
CA ASN A 54 9.21 3.33 -3.93
C ASN A 54 9.90 4.66 -3.58
N PRO A 55 11.08 4.98 -4.15
CA PRO A 55 11.80 6.22 -3.82
C PRO A 55 11.03 7.49 -4.21
N SER A 56 10.21 7.44 -5.26
CA SER A 56 9.53 8.61 -5.82
C SER A 56 8.41 9.17 -4.94
N GLN A 57 7.92 8.41 -3.94
CA GLN A 57 6.88 8.86 -3.02
C GLN A 57 7.42 9.42 -1.69
N PHE A 58 8.74 9.43 -1.51
CA PHE A 58 9.37 10.03 -0.34
C PHE A 58 9.75 11.48 -0.64
N ASN A 59 9.26 12.42 0.16
CA ASN A 59 9.61 13.84 0.03
C ASN A 59 10.88 14.21 0.83
N ARG A 60 11.32 13.36 1.76
CA ARG A 60 12.56 13.52 2.53
C ARG A 60 13.48 12.31 2.32
N LYS A 61 14.75 12.56 1.96
CA LYS A 61 15.76 11.49 1.79
C LYS A 61 15.97 10.66 3.06
N ILE A 62 15.88 11.30 4.23
CA ILE A 62 16.04 10.62 5.52
C ILE A 62 14.95 9.59 5.76
N ASP A 63 13.65 9.91 5.47
CA ASP A 63 12.53 8.98 5.59
C ASP A 63 12.69 7.76 4.65
N TYR A 64 13.22 7.98 3.45
CA TYR A 64 13.53 6.88 2.54
C TYR A 64 14.67 5.99 3.04
N LYS A 65 15.74 6.60 3.59
CA LYS A 65 16.89 5.84 4.12
C LYS A 65 16.52 5.03 5.35
N SER A 66 15.77 5.64 6.29
CA SER A 66 15.34 5.00 7.54
C SER A 66 14.12 4.08 7.39
N TYR A 67 13.49 4.02 6.21
CA TYR A 67 12.32 3.17 6.02
C TYR A 67 12.68 1.68 6.25
N PRO A 68 11.94 0.96 7.13
CA PRO A 68 12.29 -0.41 7.50
C PRO A 68 12.25 -1.36 6.30
N ARG A 69 13.34 -2.12 6.10
CA ARG A 69 13.48 -3.15 5.06
C ARG A 69 13.68 -4.50 5.71
N THR A 70 12.68 -5.37 5.58
CA THR A 70 12.64 -6.68 6.27
C THR A 70 12.25 -7.80 5.31
N LEU A 71 12.85 -7.82 4.11
CA LEU A 71 12.42 -8.68 3.00
C LEU A 71 12.27 -10.15 3.41
N ASP A 72 13.27 -10.74 4.09
CA ASP A 72 13.22 -12.16 4.47
C ASP A 72 12.08 -12.46 5.46
N LYS A 73 11.85 -11.54 6.42
CA LYS A 73 10.72 -11.65 7.37
C LYS A 73 9.39 -11.53 6.64
N ASP A 74 9.30 -10.61 5.68
CA ASP A 74 8.11 -10.38 4.87
C ASP A 74 7.79 -11.61 4.00
N ILE A 75 8.79 -12.19 3.34
CA ILE A 75 8.66 -13.42 2.55
C ILE A 75 8.21 -14.60 3.42
N LYS A 76 8.81 -14.80 4.60
CA LYS A 76 8.38 -15.84 5.55
C LYS A 76 6.91 -15.65 5.96
N MET A 77 6.49 -14.40 6.20
CA MET A 77 5.10 -14.07 6.56
C MET A 77 4.14 -14.37 5.41
N LEU A 78 4.46 -13.96 4.18
CA LEU A 78 3.62 -14.20 3.00
C LEU A 78 3.53 -15.70 2.66
N ARG A 79 4.59 -16.47 2.89
CA ARG A 79 4.58 -17.93 2.74
C ARG A 79 3.62 -18.60 3.72
N LYS A 80 3.65 -18.19 5.01
CA LYS A 80 2.68 -18.66 6.03
C LYS A 80 1.24 -18.32 5.68
N LEU A 81 1.01 -17.18 5.02
CA LEU A 81 -0.30 -16.78 4.53
C LEU A 81 -0.71 -17.49 3.22
N LYS A 82 0.12 -18.38 2.67
CA LYS A 82 -0.14 -19.10 1.41
C LYS A 82 -0.43 -18.15 0.23
N VAL A 83 0.27 -17.01 0.16
CA VAL A 83 0.18 -16.11 -0.99
C VAL A 83 0.70 -16.82 -2.23
N ASP A 84 0.03 -16.62 -3.39
CA ASP A 84 0.42 -17.30 -4.63
C ASP A 84 1.69 -16.70 -5.24
N TYR A 85 1.71 -15.37 -5.39
CA TYR A 85 2.76 -14.64 -6.10
C TYR A 85 3.29 -13.47 -5.29
N VAL A 86 4.60 -13.30 -5.29
CA VAL A 86 5.27 -12.11 -4.70
C VAL A 86 6.15 -11.48 -5.76
N LEU A 87 5.99 -10.18 -5.96
CA LEU A 87 6.80 -9.39 -6.89
C LEU A 87 7.73 -8.45 -6.08
N VAL A 88 9.04 -8.61 -6.29
CA VAL A 88 10.08 -7.78 -5.63
C VAL A 88 10.91 -7.10 -6.73
N PRO A 89 10.37 -6.06 -7.40
CA PRO A 89 11.03 -5.42 -8.52
C PRO A 89 12.14 -4.48 -8.06
N THR A 90 13.08 -4.21 -8.96
CA THR A 90 14.10 -3.18 -8.75
C THR A 90 13.58 -1.79 -9.15
N THR A 91 14.23 -0.73 -8.64
CA THR A 91 13.92 0.65 -9.04
C THR A 91 14.13 0.86 -10.54
N LYS A 92 15.16 0.22 -11.14
CA LYS A 92 15.46 0.30 -12.57
C LYS A 92 14.33 -0.31 -13.41
N GLU A 93 13.72 -1.38 -12.94
CA GLU A 93 12.59 -2.03 -13.63
C GLU A 93 11.32 -1.19 -13.58
N ILE A 94 10.99 -0.62 -12.42
CA ILE A 94 9.82 0.23 -12.26
C ILE A 94 9.99 1.55 -13.02
N TYR A 95 11.17 2.15 -12.97
CA TYR A 95 11.47 3.46 -13.57
C TYR A 95 12.50 3.32 -14.69
N SER A 96 12.14 2.63 -15.76
CA SER A 96 12.87 2.64 -17.04
C SER A 96 12.83 4.05 -17.68
N ARG A 97 13.65 4.28 -18.74
CA ARG A 97 13.77 5.61 -19.39
C ARG A 97 12.41 6.24 -19.73
N ASN A 98 11.42 5.45 -20.12
CA ASN A 98 10.09 5.92 -20.57
C ASN A 98 9.01 5.86 -19.46
N THR A 99 9.38 5.58 -18.21
CA THR A 99 8.40 5.52 -17.09
C THR A 99 8.50 6.81 -16.27
N PRO A 100 7.43 7.63 -16.21
CA PRO A 100 7.44 8.84 -15.40
C PRO A 100 7.57 8.48 -13.92
N ARG A 101 8.46 9.18 -13.21
CA ARG A 101 8.62 9.01 -11.74
C ARG A 101 7.52 9.68 -10.94
N LYS A 102 6.78 10.59 -11.55
CA LYS A 102 5.67 11.33 -10.95
C LYS A 102 4.56 11.53 -11.97
N ILE A 103 3.30 11.46 -11.52
CA ILE A 103 2.11 11.78 -12.29
C ILE A 103 1.46 12.98 -11.62
N SER A 104 1.25 14.05 -12.37
CA SER A 104 0.63 15.26 -11.86
C SER A 104 -0.76 15.02 -11.28
N ILE A 105 -1.06 15.66 -10.17
CA ILE A 105 -2.39 15.67 -9.54
C ILE A 105 -2.98 17.07 -9.60
N ASN A 106 -4.32 17.14 -9.65
CA ASN A 106 -5.02 18.43 -9.65
C ASN A 106 -4.73 19.21 -8.35
N LYS A 107 -4.60 20.54 -8.46
CA LYS A 107 -4.31 21.45 -7.31
C LYS A 107 -5.30 21.25 -6.16
N LYS A 108 -6.58 20.98 -6.41
CA LYS A 108 -7.59 20.73 -5.37
C LYS A 108 -7.28 19.54 -4.45
N TYR A 109 -6.43 18.61 -4.85
CA TYR A 109 -5.99 17.47 -4.04
C TYR A 109 -4.70 17.74 -3.23
N LYS A 110 -4.10 18.93 -3.39
CA LYS A 110 -2.92 19.36 -2.61
C LYS A 110 -3.34 19.92 -1.25
N VAL A 111 -4.19 19.18 -0.55
CA VAL A 111 -4.66 19.43 0.82
C VAL A 111 -4.20 18.29 1.73
N LEU A 112 -4.30 18.44 3.03
CA LEU A 112 -3.91 17.43 4.03
C LEU A 112 -2.50 16.86 3.73
N CYS A 113 -2.36 15.53 3.60
CA CYS A 113 -1.07 14.91 3.25
C CYS A 113 -0.49 15.43 1.92
N GLY A 114 -1.32 15.82 0.95
CA GLY A 114 -0.87 16.38 -0.32
C GLY A 114 -0.20 17.74 -0.16
N LYS A 115 -0.60 18.55 0.84
CA LYS A 115 0.04 19.82 1.21
C LYS A 115 1.36 19.59 1.94
N TYR A 116 1.36 18.74 2.95
CA TYR A 116 2.52 18.55 3.84
C TYR A 116 3.56 17.54 3.32
N ARG A 117 3.24 16.80 2.27
CA ARG A 117 4.12 15.83 1.61
C ARG A 117 4.18 16.07 0.10
N PRO A 118 4.77 17.20 -0.35
CA PRO A 118 4.82 17.54 -1.79
C PRO A 118 5.49 16.44 -2.61
N GLY A 119 4.87 16.05 -3.72
CA GLY A 119 5.34 14.98 -4.61
C GLY A 119 5.04 13.55 -4.15
N HIS A 120 4.48 13.37 -2.95
CA HIS A 120 4.16 12.04 -2.41
C HIS A 120 3.13 11.31 -3.28
N PHE A 121 1.98 11.89 -3.49
CA PHE A 121 0.90 11.25 -4.25
C PHE A 121 1.22 11.13 -5.74
N GLU A 122 1.96 12.08 -6.29
CA GLU A 122 2.47 12.01 -7.66
C GLU A 122 3.36 10.78 -7.85
N GLY A 123 4.22 10.47 -6.86
CA GLY A 123 5.05 9.26 -6.85
C GLY A 123 4.24 7.99 -6.62
N VAL A 124 3.21 8.02 -5.76
CA VAL A 124 2.29 6.89 -5.56
C VAL A 124 1.53 6.56 -6.84
N LEU A 125 0.96 7.57 -7.51
CA LEU A 125 0.22 7.35 -8.75
C LEU A 125 1.13 6.82 -9.87
N ALA A 126 2.40 7.25 -9.92
CA ALA A 126 3.35 6.78 -10.90
C ALA A 126 3.63 5.27 -10.76
N VAL A 127 3.90 4.79 -9.54
CA VAL A 127 4.17 3.36 -9.32
C VAL A 127 2.92 2.50 -9.52
N ILE A 128 1.75 2.96 -9.08
CA ILE A 128 0.49 2.24 -9.31
C ILE A 128 0.16 2.18 -10.79
N ASN A 129 0.35 3.28 -11.53
CA ASN A 129 0.18 3.30 -12.98
C ASN A 129 1.10 2.30 -13.69
N LYS A 130 2.38 2.22 -13.28
CA LYS A 130 3.34 1.25 -13.82
C LYS A 130 2.86 -0.18 -13.56
N PHE A 131 2.51 -0.50 -12.31
CA PHE A 131 2.01 -1.84 -12.00
C PHE A 131 0.76 -2.19 -12.79
N LEU A 132 -0.23 -1.31 -12.88
CA LEU A 132 -1.50 -1.61 -13.56
C LEU A 132 -1.40 -1.61 -15.09
N LYS A 133 -0.42 -0.93 -15.67
CA LYS A 133 -0.11 -1.05 -17.10
C LYS A 133 0.48 -2.43 -17.44
N ASP A 134 1.33 -2.95 -16.56
CA ASP A 134 2.10 -4.14 -16.85
C ASP A 134 1.44 -5.42 -16.28
N LEU A 135 0.60 -5.29 -15.23
CA LEU A 135 -0.03 -6.42 -14.54
C LEU A 135 -1.53 -6.48 -14.87
N LYS A 136 -1.99 -7.63 -15.34
CA LYS A 136 -3.41 -7.87 -15.68
C LYS A 136 -4.22 -8.28 -14.43
N VAL A 137 -4.31 -7.39 -13.43
CA VAL A 137 -4.99 -7.68 -12.17
C VAL A 137 -6.44 -7.21 -12.16
N LYS A 138 -7.35 -8.00 -11.61
CA LYS A 138 -8.80 -7.69 -11.55
C LYS A 138 -9.15 -6.73 -10.43
N LYS A 139 -8.49 -6.85 -9.28
CA LYS A 139 -8.74 -6.01 -8.09
C LYS A 139 -7.42 -5.53 -7.49
N ILE A 140 -7.42 -4.32 -6.92
CA ILE A 140 -6.32 -3.79 -6.09
C ILE A 140 -6.87 -3.48 -4.70
N PHE A 141 -6.17 -3.93 -3.65
CA PHE A 141 -6.59 -3.82 -2.25
C PHE A 141 -5.78 -2.74 -1.55
N LEU A 142 -6.46 -1.74 -1.00
CA LEU A 142 -5.86 -0.58 -0.34
C LEU A 142 -6.45 -0.41 1.06
N GLY A 143 -5.62 0.04 2.01
CA GLY A 143 -6.04 0.28 3.39
C GLY A 143 -6.71 1.64 3.56
N GLU A 144 -7.83 1.67 4.29
CA GLU A 144 -8.56 2.88 4.68
C GLU A 144 -7.70 3.86 5.50
N LYS A 145 -6.72 3.36 6.24
CA LYS A 145 -5.77 4.17 7.00
C LYS A 145 -5.16 5.31 6.16
N ASP A 146 -4.86 5.05 4.92
CA ASP A 146 -4.30 6.01 3.97
C ASP A 146 -5.40 6.52 3.02
N PHE A 147 -6.53 7.04 3.59
CA PHE A 147 -7.77 7.34 2.88
C PHE A 147 -7.59 8.31 1.70
N GLN A 148 -6.79 9.38 1.87
CA GLN A 148 -6.52 10.31 0.77
C GLN A 148 -5.77 9.62 -0.38
N GLN A 149 -4.85 8.71 -0.08
CA GLN A 149 -4.18 7.89 -1.07
C GLN A 149 -5.16 6.98 -1.80
N TYR A 150 -6.03 6.26 -1.07
CA TYR A 150 -7.09 5.44 -1.64
C TYR A 150 -7.98 6.25 -2.60
N PHE A 151 -8.46 7.42 -2.14
CA PHE A 151 -9.33 8.29 -2.92
C PHE A 151 -8.70 8.71 -4.25
N LEU A 152 -7.44 9.15 -4.22
CA LEU A 152 -6.69 9.55 -5.40
C LEU A 152 -6.45 8.38 -6.35
N ILE A 153 -6.05 7.22 -5.84
CA ILE A 153 -5.83 6.01 -6.64
C ILE A 153 -7.16 5.55 -7.27
N LYS A 154 -8.27 5.51 -6.51
CA LYS A 154 -9.59 5.13 -7.02
C LYS A 154 -10.01 6.00 -8.21
N ASN A 155 -9.90 7.33 -8.07
CA ASN A 155 -10.26 8.27 -9.14
C ASN A 155 -9.32 8.15 -10.36
N PHE A 156 -8.04 7.90 -10.12
CA PHE A 156 -7.05 7.69 -11.18
C PHE A 156 -7.34 6.41 -11.97
N ILE A 157 -7.62 5.30 -11.27
CA ILE A 157 -7.88 3.99 -11.87
C ILE A 157 -9.18 4.01 -12.66
N LYS A 158 -10.27 4.56 -12.10
CA LYS A 158 -11.60 4.61 -12.74
C LYS A 158 -11.56 5.12 -14.19
N LYS A 159 -10.66 6.04 -14.48
CA LYS A 159 -10.54 6.67 -15.81
C LYS A 159 -9.61 5.92 -16.78
N ARG A 160 -8.82 4.95 -16.32
CA ARG A 160 -7.69 4.39 -17.09
C ARG A 160 -7.62 2.87 -17.13
N PHE A 161 -8.22 2.19 -16.16
CA PHE A 161 -8.06 0.75 -15.98
C PHE A 161 -9.39 0.08 -15.65
N LYS A 162 -9.51 -1.19 -16.05
CA LYS A 162 -10.67 -2.04 -15.69
C LYS A 162 -10.54 -2.65 -14.27
N THR A 163 -9.40 -2.43 -13.60
CA THR A 163 -9.11 -2.92 -12.25
C THR A 163 -10.04 -2.29 -11.22
N LYS A 164 -10.72 -3.09 -10.40
CA LYS A 164 -11.57 -2.61 -9.30
C LYS A 164 -10.73 -2.28 -8.07
N VAL A 165 -11.00 -1.16 -7.42
CA VAL A 165 -10.33 -0.76 -6.17
C VAL A 165 -11.16 -1.20 -4.98
N VAL A 166 -10.56 -1.98 -4.08
CA VAL A 166 -11.19 -2.49 -2.85
C VAL A 166 -10.60 -1.75 -1.65
N LEU A 167 -11.45 -1.10 -0.87
CA LEU A 167 -11.09 -0.45 0.40
C LEU A 167 -11.19 -1.47 1.53
N CYS A 168 -10.13 -1.61 2.31
CA CYS A 168 -10.08 -2.50 3.46
C CYS A 168 -9.98 -1.71 4.76
N LYS A 169 -10.78 -2.10 5.76
CA LYS A 169 -10.84 -1.44 7.09
C LYS A 169 -9.46 -1.34 7.76
N THR A 170 -9.27 -0.26 8.48
CA THR A 170 -8.06 -0.02 9.28
C THR A 170 -7.95 -1.02 10.43
N ILE A 171 -6.82 -1.72 10.51
CA ILE A 171 -6.49 -2.60 11.65
C ILE A 171 -5.70 -1.81 12.68
N ARG A 172 -6.12 -1.88 13.94
CA ARG A 172 -5.58 -1.08 15.05
C ARG A 172 -4.95 -1.96 16.13
N ILE A 173 -3.97 -1.43 16.84
CA ILE A 173 -3.37 -2.01 18.02
C ILE A 173 -4.31 -1.72 19.19
N ASN A 174 -4.86 -2.76 19.82
CA ASN A 174 -5.79 -2.64 20.96
C ASN A 174 -6.92 -1.61 20.72
N GLY A 175 -7.49 -1.61 19.50
CA GLY A 175 -8.59 -0.71 19.13
C GLY A 175 -8.22 0.77 18.94
N SER A 176 -6.97 1.15 19.13
CA SER A 176 -6.53 2.57 19.08
C SER A 176 -5.58 2.84 17.92
N LEU A 177 -4.26 2.77 18.11
CA LEU A 177 -3.25 3.15 17.13
C LEU A 177 -3.30 2.27 15.88
N PRO A 178 -3.42 2.84 14.65
CA PRO A 178 -3.34 2.06 13.42
C PRO A 178 -1.98 1.37 13.26
N TYR A 179 -1.98 0.13 12.76
CA TYR A 179 -0.73 -0.52 12.38
C TYR A 179 -0.03 0.23 11.25
N SER A 180 1.28 0.45 11.41
CA SER A 180 2.16 1.09 10.43
C SER A 180 3.55 0.48 10.50
N SER A 181 4.23 0.38 9.35
CA SER A 181 5.64 -0.03 9.32
C SER A 181 6.54 0.93 10.11
N ARG A 182 6.15 2.22 10.19
CA ARG A 182 6.87 3.23 10.99
C ARG A 182 6.68 3.08 12.50
N ASN A 183 5.71 2.29 12.97
CA ASN A 183 5.60 2.01 14.42
C ASN A 183 6.83 1.30 14.96
N LYS A 184 7.59 0.59 14.11
CA LYS A 184 8.87 -0.05 14.46
C LYS A 184 9.99 0.95 14.77
N LEU A 185 9.82 2.22 14.42
CA LEU A 185 10.78 3.30 14.71
C LEU A 185 10.51 3.97 16.07
N LEU A 186 9.43 3.59 16.73
CA LEU A 186 9.03 4.12 18.03
C LEU A 186 9.44 3.15 19.14
N ASP A 187 9.88 3.69 20.26
CA ASP A 187 10.05 2.93 21.50
C ASP A 187 8.70 2.58 22.15
N ASN A 188 8.71 1.71 23.14
CA ASN A 188 7.50 1.26 23.81
C ASN A 188 6.74 2.40 24.51
N LYS A 189 7.44 3.38 25.10
CA LYS A 189 6.82 4.53 25.76
C LYS A 189 6.10 5.41 24.77
N SER A 190 6.70 5.67 23.59
CA SER A 190 6.10 6.43 22.50
C SER A 190 4.90 5.72 21.90
N ILE A 191 4.93 4.39 21.76
CA ILE A 191 3.78 3.60 21.29
C ILE A 191 2.61 3.73 22.27
N ILE A 192 2.85 3.62 23.59
CA ILE A 192 1.81 3.76 24.62
C ILE A 192 1.19 5.18 24.59
N LYS A 193 2.04 6.22 24.50
CA LYS A 193 1.57 7.61 24.35
C LYS A 193 0.70 7.79 23.11
N ALA A 194 1.15 7.27 21.96
CA ALA A 194 0.42 7.35 20.71
C ALA A 194 -0.94 6.60 20.78
N GLN A 195 -0.99 5.44 21.45
CA GLN A 195 -2.23 4.70 21.67
C GLN A 195 -3.22 5.52 22.53
N LYS A 196 -2.77 6.09 23.66
CA LYS A 196 -3.60 6.94 24.53
C LYS A 196 -4.14 8.15 23.78
N PHE A 197 -3.30 8.85 23.02
CA PHE A 197 -3.70 10.00 22.21
C PHE A 197 -4.74 9.62 21.14
N THR A 198 -4.48 8.53 20.40
CA THR A 198 -5.40 8.06 19.35
C THR A 198 -6.75 7.65 19.93
N ARG A 199 -6.76 7.03 21.12
CA ARG A 199 -8.02 6.68 21.81
C ARG A 199 -8.84 7.91 22.13
N LYS A 200 -8.24 8.96 22.72
CA LYS A 200 -8.94 10.23 22.98
C LYS A 200 -9.56 10.84 21.72
N ILE A 201 -8.85 10.80 20.58
CA ILE A 201 -9.40 11.28 19.30
C ILE A 201 -10.63 10.45 18.88
N ILE A 202 -10.57 9.12 19.02
CA ILE A 202 -11.69 8.23 18.68
C ILE A 202 -12.88 8.51 19.60
N ASP A 203 -12.65 8.69 20.89
CA ASP A 203 -13.69 8.97 21.86
C ASP A 203 -14.39 10.31 21.55
N VAL A 204 -13.63 11.37 21.26
CA VAL A 204 -14.18 12.69 20.84
C VAL A 204 -14.97 12.55 19.53
N PHE A 205 -14.46 11.79 18.56
CA PHE A 205 -15.17 11.56 17.30
C PHE A 205 -16.50 10.82 17.52
N ASN A 206 -16.50 9.77 18.37
CA ASN A 206 -17.73 9.02 18.69
C ASN A 206 -18.74 9.91 19.42
N LEU A 207 -18.30 10.77 20.35
CA LEU A 207 -19.18 11.74 21.02
C LEU A 207 -19.80 12.72 20.03
N SER A 208 -19.05 13.20 19.03
CA SER A 208 -19.58 14.14 18.02
C SER A 208 -20.68 13.51 17.15
N LEU A 209 -20.69 12.18 16.96
CA LEU A 209 -21.72 11.47 16.22
C LEU A 209 -23.03 11.26 17.00
N ILE A 210 -23.01 11.41 18.34
CA ILE A 210 -24.21 11.26 19.18
C ILE A 210 -25.07 12.54 19.12
N HIS A 211 -24.51 13.66 18.68
CA HIS A 211 -25.17 14.96 18.63
C HIS A 211 -25.61 15.38 17.21
N ILE A 212 -25.58 14.47 16.24
CA ILE A 212 -26.10 14.62 14.89
C ILE A 212 -27.35 13.73 14.76
#